data_48286c8969b4275fc0eb1825b59cc88c
#
_entry.id   48286c8969b4275fc0eb1825b59cc88c
#
_cell.length_a   1.000
_cell.length_b   1.000
_cell.length_c   1.000
_cell.angle_alpha   90.00
_cell.angle_beta   90.00
_cell.angle_gamma   90.00
#
_symmetry.space_group_name_H-M   'P 1'
#
loop_
_entity.id
_entity.type
_entity.pdbx_description
1 polymer ?
#
loop_
_entity_poly.entity_id
_entity_poly.type
_entity_poly.pdbx_seq_one_letter_code
_entity_poly.pdbx_strand_id
1 'polypeptide(L)'
;AAPAMVVSDRGHGFRKALKKVWPKAKLQCCTFQAFLQVKRYTTGRPKTIAGIEMYMIARDLLMIKDMEQAGHWVTRLINWRIKHKTFLSEMTRDEKGKLRPMHERLLKAERSLARLVRQNTLFTYLDESLSYGEELPSTNNRIEGGINVQLRTMLRNHRGMSIERRIKAVFWWCYFHTPKPLSASEILKVMPTDRSISKLYKAMNERAKLEDSIPTWGDAIVWSELHKSDSFLACFLG
;
A
#
# COMPACT_ATOMS: atom_id res chain seq x y z
N ALA A 1 -3.11 5.91 -20.13
CA ALA A 1 -1.77 5.34 -20.23
C ALA A 1 -1.42 4.59 -18.93
N ALA A 2 -0.66 3.51 -19.02
CA ALA A 2 -0.18 2.80 -17.84
C ALA A 2 0.94 3.61 -17.16
N PRO A 3 0.99 3.68 -15.82
CA PRO A 3 2.08 4.34 -15.12
C PRO A 3 3.38 3.54 -15.24
N ALA A 4 4.52 4.23 -15.27
CA ALA A 4 5.83 3.58 -15.24
C ALA A 4 6.09 2.92 -13.87
N MET A 5 5.71 3.61 -12.78
CA MET A 5 5.87 3.14 -11.41
C MET A 5 4.61 3.45 -10.57
N VAL A 6 4.34 2.59 -9.60
CA VAL A 6 3.26 2.79 -8.63
C VAL A 6 3.80 2.62 -7.21
N VAL A 7 3.54 3.59 -6.34
CA VAL A 7 3.89 3.52 -4.92
C VAL A 7 2.74 2.93 -4.11
N SER A 8 3.03 1.94 -3.27
CA SER A 8 2.00 1.23 -2.47
C SER A 8 2.49 0.85 -1.08
N ASP A 9 1.53 0.62 -0.18
CA ASP A 9 1.71 0.22 1.22
C ASP A 9 1.87 -1.29 1.46
N ARG A 10 2.15 -2.10 0.45
CA ARG A 10 2.33 -3.57 0.52
C ARG A 10 1.06 -4.41 0.60
N GLY A 11 -0.11 -3.84 0.34
CA GLY A 11 -1.35 -4.63 0.27
C GLY A 11 -1.27 -5.76 -0.77
N HIS A 12 -1.49 -7.03 -0.34
CA HIS A 12 -1.37 -8.18 -1.24
C HIS A 12 -2.37 -8.11 -2.40
N GLY A 13 -3.59 -7.70 -2.12
CA GLY A 13 -4.63 -7.51 -3.14
C GLY A 13 -4.25 -6.47 -4.19
N PHE A 14 -3.66 -5.35 -3.75
CA PHE A 14 -3.19 -4.31 -4.65
C PHE A 14 -2.09 -4.81 -5.61
N ARG A 15 -1.11 -5.59 -5.12
CA ARG A 15 -0.05 -6.17 -5.98
C ARG A 15 -0.62 -7.11 -7.04
N LYS A 16 -1.61 -7.93 -6.68
CA LYS A 16 -2.29 -8.83 -7.62
C LYS A 16 -3.03 -8.02 -8.69
N ALA A 17 -3.79 -7.00 -8.27
CA ALA A 17 -4.50 -6.10 -9.17
C ALA A 17 -3.55 -5.31 -10.09
N LEU A 18 -2.44 -4.77 -9.56
CA LEU A 18 -1.43 -4.07 -10.33
C LEU A 18 -0.87 -4.93 -11.46
N LYS A 19 -0.50 -6.18 -11.16
CA LYS A 19 0.01 -7.12 -12.16
C LYS A 19 -1.02 -7.46 -13.25
N LYS A 20 -2.32 -7.52 -12.89
CA LYS A 20 -3.41 -7.80 -13.83
C LYS A 20 -3.68 -6.59 -14.75
N VAL A 21 -3.71 -5.38 -14.19
CA VAL A 21 -4.12 -4.17 -14.91
C VAL A 21 -2.93 -3.50 -15.62
N TRP A 22 -1.77 -3.43 -14.95
CA TRP A 22 -0.55 -2.79 -15.47
C TRP A 22 0.67 -3.68 -15.28
N PRO A 23 0.79 -4.78 -16.06
CA PRO A 23 1.84 -5.80 -15.87
C PRO A 23 3.27 -5.25 -16.02
N LYS A 24 3.45 -4.17 -16.78
CA LYS A 24 4.75 -3.52 -17.00
C LYS A 24 5.11 -2.48 -15.94
N ALA A 25 4.14 -2.02 -15.15
CA ALA A 25 4.38 -1.02 -14.12
C ALA A 25 5.26 -1.58 -13.01
N LYS A 26 6.29 -0.83 -12.62
CA LYS A 26 7.16 -1.18 -11.50
C LYS A 26 6.48 -0.82 -10.18
N LEU A 27 6.70 -1.64 -9.16
CA LEU A 27 6.16 -1.41 -7.83
C LEU A 27 7.24 -0.82 -6.92
N GLN A 28 6.97 0.34 -6.35
CA GLN A 28 7.71 0.94 -5.24
C GLN A 28 6.95 0.70 -3.94
N CYS A 29 7.60 0.09 -2.94
CA CYS A 29 7.06 0.06 -1.59
C CYS A 29 7.27 1.43 -0.94
N CYS A 30 6.22 2.02 -0.38
CA CYS A 30 6.30 3.27 0.36
C CYS A 30 7.36 3.16 1.48
N THR A 31 8.43 3.95 1.40
CA THR A 31 9.54 3.93 2.38
C THR A 31 9.06 4.33 3.76
N PHE A 32 8.12 5.27 3.86
CA PHE A 32 7.51 5.68 5.12
C PHE A 32 6.73 4.53 5.78
N GLN A 33 5.96 3.76 5.02
CA GLN A 33 5.26 2.58 5.55
C GLN A 33 6.24 1.46 5.95
N ALA A 34 7.37 1.33 5.24
CA ALA A 34 8.43 0.42 5.62
C ALA A 34 9.06 0.82 6.97
N PHE A 35 9.35 2.11 7.17
CA PHE A 35 9.80 2.66 8.45
C PHE A 35 8.77 2.44 9.57
N LEU A 36 7.50 2.78 9.35
CA LEU A 36 6.44 2.59 10.34
C LEU A 36 6.30 1.12 10.77
N GLN A 37 6.46 0.19 9.84
CA GLN A 37 6.44 -1.24 10.14
C GLN A 37 7.59 -1.64 11.10
N VAL A 38 8.80 -1.14 10.88
CA VAL A 38 9.93 -1.36 11.80
C VAL A 38 9.65 -0.70 13.15
N LYS A 39 9.16 0.54 13.15
CA LYS A 39 8.79 1.27 14.37
C LYS A 39 7.76 0.52 15.22
N ARG A 40 6.81 -0.20 14.61
CA ARG A 40 5.86 -1.07 15.35
C ARG A 40 6.57 -2.22 16.05
N TYR A 41 7.65 -2.74 15.49
CA TYR A 41 8.43 -3.82 16.10
C TYR A 41 9.45 -3.34 17.14
N THR A 42 10.14 -2.23 16.86
CA THR A 42 11.17 -1.69 17.77
C THR A 42 10.63 -0.78 18.86
N THR A 43 9.39 -0.27 18.69
CA THR A 43 8.79 0.88 19.40
C THR A 43 9.42 2.22 18.98
N GLY A 44 8.88 3.35 19.50
CA GLY A 44 9.46 4.68 19.24
C GLY A 44 10.71 4.98 20.12
N ARG A 45 10.91 4.19 21.19
CA ARG A 45 12.03 4.31 22.14
C ARG A 45 12.56 2.92 22.46
N PRO A 46 13.33 2.30 21.55
CA PRO A 46 13.90 0.98 21.78
C PRO A 46 14.92 1.03 22.91
N LYS A 47 14.95 -0.01 23.74
CA LYS A 47 15.83 -0.07 24.93
C LYS A 47 17.14 -0.83 24.68
N THR A 48 17.16 -1.74 23.70
CA THR A 48 18.35 -2.54 23.39
C THR A 48 19.19 -1.88 22.31
N ILE A 49 20.50 -2.06 22.34
CA ILE A 49 21.41 -1.53 21.29
C ILE A 49 20.96 -2.02 19.91
N ALA A 50 20.66 -3.31 19.76
CA ALA A 50 20.16 -3.88 18.51
C ALA A 50 18.86 -3.21 18.04
N GLY A 51 17.95 -2.90 18.97
CA GLY A 51 16.70 -2.21 18.67
C GLY A 51 16.91 -0.76 18.25
N ILE A 52 17.81 -0.03 18.93
CA ILE A 52 18.16 1.36 18.59
C ILE A 52 18.77 1.41 17.19
N GLU A 53 19.75 0.56 16.91
CA GLU A 53 20.41 0.52 15.59
C GLU A 53 19.40 0.15 14.47
N MET A 54 18.52 -0.83 14.68
CA MET A 54 17.49 -1.19 13.71
C MET A 54 16.53 -0.04 13.46
N TYR A 55 16.13 0.68 14.51
CA TYR A 55 15.28 1.88 14.37
C TYR A 55 15.98 2.97 13.55
N MET A 56 17.27 3.22 13.80
CA MET A 56 18.07 4.19 13.05
C MET A 56 18.20 3.79 11.58
N ILE A 57 18.52 2.52 11.28
CA ILE A 57 18.57 2.00 9.91
C ILE A 57 17.23 2.25 9.19
N ALA A 58 16.12 1.95 9.84
CA ALA A 58 14.80 2.16 9.25
C ALA A 58 14.46 3.65 9.05
N ARG A 59 14.89 4.53 9.97
CA ARG A 59 14.71 5.98 9.84
C ARG A 59 15.52 6.55 8.70
N ASP A 60 16.76 6.12 8.55
CA ASP A 60 17.67 6.61 7.53
C ASP A 60 17.21 6.23 6.11
N LEU A 61 16.38 5.17 5.98
CA LEU A 61 15.70 4.83 4.72
C LEU A 61 14.91 6.00 4.11
N LEU A 62 14.40 6.92 4.94
CA LEU A 62 13.62 8.07 4.48
C LEU A 62 14.47 9.18 3.84
N MET A 63 15.78 9.11 4.01
CA MET A 63 16.73 10.14 3.57
C MET A 63 17.53 9.72 2.33
N ILE A 64 17.33 8.51 1.82
CA ILE A 64 18.08 7.98 0.67
C ILE A 64 17.62 8.67 -0.61
N LYS A 65 18.59 9.22 -1.36
CA LYS A 65 18.34 10.00 -2.59
C LYS A 65 18.98 9.41 -3.85
N ASP A 66 19.92 8.49 -3.70
CA ASP A 66 20.65 7.89 -4.82
C ASP A 66 20.96 6.41 -4.57
N MET A 67 21.44 5.72 -5.62
CA MET A 67 21.73 4.28 -5.57
C MET A 67 22.96 3.95 -4.73
N GLU A 68 23.92 4.86 -4.58
CA GLU A 68 25.10 4.67 -3.71
C GLU A 68 24.67 4.63 -2.26
N GLN A 69 23.89 5.60 -1.81
CA GLN A 69 23.29 5.62 -0.47
C GLN A 69 22.42 4.38 -0.21
N ALA A 70 21.65 3.93 -1.21
CA ALA A 70 20.87 2.70 -1.12
C ALA A 70 21.78 1.48 -0.91
N GLY A 71 22.90 1.38 -1.62
CA GLY A 71 23.91 0.33 -1.44
C GLY A 71 24.52 0.34 -0.05
N HIS A 72 24.93 1.49 0.45
CA HIS A 72 25.43 1.68 1.82
C HIS A 72 24.39 1.28 2.86
N TRP A 73 23.13 1.65 2.65
CA TRP A 73 22.04 1.30 3.55
C TRP A 73 21.81 -0.22 3.60
N VAL A 74 21.81 -0.89 2.45
CA VAL A 74 21.67 -2.36 2.38
C VAL A 74 22.83 -3.05 3.12
N THR A 75 24.07 -2.58 2.92
CA THR A 75 25.26 -3.08 3.61
C THR A 75 25.13 -2.92 5.14
N ARG A 76 24.64 -1.77 5.60
CA ARG A 76 24.37 -1.54 7.04
C ARG A 76 23.32 -2.52 7.60
N LEU A 77 22.27 -2.81 6.85
CA LEU A 77 21.25 -3.80 7.26
C LEU A 77 21.86 -5.21 7.40
N ILE A 78 22.71 -5.60 6.45
CA ILE A 78 23.40 -6.90 6.48
C ILE A 78 24.37 -6.96 7.68
N ASN A 79 25.20 -5.92 7.86
CA ASN A 79 26.16 -5.83 8.96
C ASN A 79 25.47 -5.84 10.33
N TRP A 80 24.31 -5.19 10.45
CA TRP A 80 23.49 -5.26 11.66
C TRP A 80 23.09 -6.71 11.97
N ARG A 81 22.66 -7.47 10.98
CA ARG A 81 22.29 -8.89 11.14
C ARG A 81 23.47 -9.74 11.61
N ILE A 82 24.65 -9.50 11.04
CA ILE A 82 25.89 -10.22 11.40
C ILE A 82 26.31 -9.84 12.83
N LYS A 83 26.38 -8.55 13.14
CA LYS A 83 26.77 -8.01 14.46
C LYS A 83 25.91 -8.57 15.60
N HIS A 84 24.60 -8.66 15.40
CA HIS A 84 23.66 -9.07 16.44
C HIS A 84 23.25 -10.55 16.34
N LYS A 85 23.99 -11.38 15.58
CA LYS A 85 23.62 -12.78 15.32
C LYS A 85 23.40 -13.56 16.61
N THR A 86 24.34 -13.50 17.57
CA THR A 86 24.25 -14.20 18.85
C THR A 86 23.05 -13.75 19.67
N PHE A 87 22.90 -12.43 19.85
CA PHE A 87 21.77 -11.84 20.55
C PHE A 87 20.42 -12.26 19.94
N LEU A 88 20.29 -12.25 18.62
CA LEU A 88 19.07 -12.65 17.93
C LEU A 88 18.76 -14.13 17.96
N SER A 89 19.77 -14.99 18.27
CA SER A 89 19.59 -16.44 18.41
C SER A 89 19.12 -16.86 19.79
N GLU A 90 19.05 -15.95 20.76
CA GLU A 90 18.53 -16.24 22.09
C GLU A 90 17.10 -16.75 22.06
N MET A 91 16.84 -17.82 22.82
CA MET A 91 15.53 -18.48 22.86
C MET A 91 14.89 -18.33 24.25
N THR A 92 13.60 -18.23 24.28
CA THR A 92 12.78 -18.24 25.51
C THR A 92 11.65 -19.23 25.38
N ARG A 93 11.05 -19.63 26.50
CA ARG A 93 9.82 -20.45 26.50
C ARG A 93 8.61 -19.56 26.69
N ASP A 94 7.56 -19.83 25.93
CA ASP A 94 6.26 -19.18 26.15
C ASP A 94 5.51 -19.84 27.33
N GLU A 95 4.35 -19.30 27.67
CA GLU A 95 3.48 -19.80 28.74
C GLU A 95 3.06 -21.28 28.57
N LYS A 96 3.13 -21.79 27.33
CA LYS A 96 2.86 -23.20 26.99
C LYS A 96 4.13 -24.06 26.92
N GLY A 97 5.27 -23.53 27.37
CA GLY A 97 6.56 -24.22 27.35
C GLY A 97 7.23 -24.33 25.97
N LYS A 98 6.63 -23.74 24.89
CA LYS A 98 7.18 -23.80 23.55
C LYS A 98 8.33 -22.82 23.39
N LEU A 99 9.44 -23.29 22.81
CA LEU A 99 10.59 -22.46 22.48
C LEU A 99 10.25 -21.43 21.39
N ARG A 100 10.59 -20.17 21.67
CA ARG A 100 10.48 -19.03 20.74
C ARG A 100 11.72 -18.17 20.77
N PRO A 101 12.06 -17.48 19.67
CA PRO A 101 13.11 -16.46 19.70
C PRO A 101 12.75 -15.36 20.70
N MET A 102 13.66 -15.07 21.64
CA MET A 102 13.47 -14.00 22.63
C MET A 102 13.28 -12.64 21.95
N HIS A 103 13.98 -12.41 20.86
CA HIS A 103 13.98 -11.16 20.11
C HIS A 103 13.14 -11.25 18.81
N GLU A 104 12.03 -11.98 18.84
CA GLU A 104 11.16 -12.24 17.66
C GLU A 104 10.75 -10.96 16.94
N ARG A 105 10.49 -9.87 17.67
CA ARG A 105 10.10 -8.58 17.09
C ARG A 105 11.21 -7.98 16.23
N LEU A 106 12.46 -8.02 16.70
CA LEU A 106 13.62 -7.54 15.92
C LEU A 106 13.86 -8.40 14.68
N LEU A 107 13.71 -9.72 14.81
CA LEU A 107 13.76 -10.64 13.67
C LEU A 107 12.67 -10.33 12.63
N LYS A 108 11.45 -10.00 13.06
CA LYS A 108 10.37 -9.58 12.17
C LYS A 108 10.66 -8.24 11.49
N ALA A 109 11.28 -7.30 12.21
CA ALA A 109 11.71 -6.01 11.65
C ALA A 109 12.73 -6.21 10.52
N GLU A 110 13.81 -6.93 10.80
CA GLU A 110 14.84 -7.23 9.82
C GLU A 110 14.31 -7.99 8.60
N ARG A 111 13.60 -9.10 8.81
CA ARG A 111 12.98 -9.90 7.72
C ARG A 111 12.04 -9.07 6.86
N SER A 112 11.35 -8.10 7.45
CA SER A 112 10.46 -7.18 6.74
C SER A 112 11.23 -6.33 5.75
N LEU A 113 12.36 -5.72 6.14
CA LEU A 113 13.21 -4.90 5.28
C LEU A 113 13.96 -5.76 4.24
N ALA A 114 14.59 -6.83 4.69
CA ALA A 114 15.33 -7.76 3.83
C ALA A 114 14.45 -8.35 2.70
N ARG A 115 13.17 -8.60 2.99
CA ARG A 115 12.21 -9.04 1.98
C ARG A 115 11.97 -7.99 0.91
N LEU A 116 11.84 -6.71 1.27
CA LEU A 116 11.64 -5.61 0.32
C LEU A 116 12.85 -5.42 -0.59
N VAL A 117 14.06 -5.53 -0.02
CA VAL A 117 15.32 -5.49 -0.78
C VAL A 117 15.35 -6.63 -1.80
N ARG A 118 15.12 -7.89 -1.36
CA ARG A 118 15.10 -9.07 -2.23
C ARG A 118 14.02 -9.01 -3.33
N GLN A 119 12.93 -8.31 -3.09
CA GLN A 119 11.86 -8.12 -4.07
C GLN A 119 12.10 -6.94 -5.01
N ASN A 120 13.20 -6.22 -4.87
CA ASN A 120 13.53 -5.01 -5.63
C ASN A 120 12.37 -3.99 -5.66
N THR A 121 11.71 -3.80 -4.50
CA THR A 121 10.57 -2.90 -4.38
C THR A 121 10.82 -1.72 -3.46
N LEU A 122 12.02 -1.59 -2.90
CA LEU A 122 12.32 -0.56 -1.90
C LEU A 122 12.97 0.69 -2.51
N PHE A 123 13.74 0.50 -3.58
CA PHE A 123 14.53 1.55 -4.24
C PHE A 123 14.18 1.74 -5.70
N THR A 124 12.99 1.33 -6.13
CA THR A 124 12.51 1.47 -7.51
C THR A 124 12.44 2.95 -7.94
N TYR A 125 12.20 3.87 -6.98
CA TYR A 125 12.15 5.30 -7.23
C TYR A 125 13.51 5.93 -7.62
N LEU A 126 14.62 5.20 -7.43
CA LEU A 126 15.96 5.60 -7.83
C LEU A 126 16.34 5.09 -9.23
N ASP A 127 15.45 4.39 -9.90
CA ASP A 127 15.68 3.88 -11.25
C ASP A 127 15.51 5.01 -12.28
N GLU A 128 16.61 5.55 -12.77
CA GLU A 128 16.63 6.65 -13.74
C GLU A 128 15.87 6.31 -15.02
N SER A 129 15.83 5.04 -15.41
CA SER A 129 15.11 4.60 -16.60
C SER A 129 13.60 4.82 -16.53
N LEU A 130 13.07 5.01 -15.33
CA LEU A 130 11.64 5.24 -15.07
C LEU A 130 11.30 6.71 -14.89
N SER A 131 12.30 7.57 -14.65
CA SER A 131 12.06 8.94 -14.19
C SER A 131 11.64 9.91 -15.30
N TYR A 132 11.95 9.63 -16.56
CA TYR A 132 11.71 10.54 -17.68
C TYR A 132 12.11 12.01 -17.38
N GLY A 133 13.14 12.19 -16.53
CA GLY A 133 13.63 13.52 -16.12
C GLY A 133 12.89 14.12 -14.91
N GLU A 134 11.94 13.42 -14.30
CA GLU A 134 11.23 13.84 -13.08
C GLU A 134 11.68 13.02 -11.88
N GLU A 135 11.69 13.64 -10.69
CA GLU A 135 11.96 12.93 -9.44
C GLU A 135 10.76 11.99 -9.08
N LEU A 136 11.04 10.70 -8.99
CA LEU A 136 10.03 9.71 -8.62
C LEU A 136 9.78 9.69 -7.11
N PRO A 137 8.52 9.60 -6.66
CA PRO A 137 8.20 9.60 -5.25
C PRO A 137 8.57 8.27 -4.58
N SER A 138 9.31 8.35 -3.47
CA SER A 138 9.61 7.19 -2.60
C SER A 138 8.46 6.83 -1.66
N THR A 139 7.50 7.77 -1.46
CA THR A 139 6.37 7.62 -0.52
C THR A 139 5.04 8.02 -1.14
N ASN A 140 3.94 7.47 -0.63
CA ASN A 140 2.57 7.89 -0.96
C ASN A 140 2.00 8.92 0.04
N ASN A 141 2.84 9.51 0.89
CA ASN A 141 2.40 10.46 1.93
C ASN A 141 1.66 11.68 1.37
N ARG A 142 2.01 12.16 0.16
CA ARG A 142 1.29 13.28 -0.49
C ARG A 142 -0.18 12.92 -0.73
N ILE A 143 -0.46 11.67 -1.05
CA ILE A 143 -1.83 11.19 -1.25
C ILE A 143 -2.50 10.92 0.09
N GLU A 144 -1.84 10.17 1.01
CA GLU A 144 -2.43 9.77 2.28
C GLU A 144 -2.63 10.94 3.25
N GLY A 145 -1.60 11.79 3.43
CA GLY A 145 -1.62 12.93 4.36
C GLY A 145 -2.23 14.19 3.76
N GLY A 146 -2.24 14.35 2.43
CA GLY A 146 -2.78 15.50 1.72
C GLY A 146 -4.18 15.23 1.18
N ILE A 147 -4.25 14.65 -0.01
CA ILE A 147 -5.49 14.48 -0.79
C ILE A 147 -6.53 13.65 -0.02
N ASN A 148 -6.15 12.51 0.53
CA ASN A 148 -7.07 11.64 1.24
C ASN A 148 -7.64 12.26 2.52
N VAL A 149 -6.87 13.10 3.23
CA VAL A 149 -7.36 13.81 4.42
C VAL A 149 -8.44 14.79 4.02
N GLN A 150 -8.23 15.57 2.96
CA GLN A 150 -9.20 16.56 2.47
C GLN A 150 -10.47 15.86 1.95
N LEU A 151 -10.34 14.79 1.17
CA LEU A 151 -11.47 13.97 0.71
C LEU A 151 -12.28 13.38 1.86
N ARG A 152 -11.61 12.82 2.87
CA ARG A 152 -12.28 12.29 4.07
C ARG A 152 -13.00 13.38 4.84
N THR A 153 -12.42 14.56 4.94
CA THR A 153 -13.04 15.72 5.61
C THR A 153 -14.28 16.16 4.84
N MET A 154 -14.19 16.30 3.51
CA MET A 154 -15.32 16.62 2.66
C MET A 154 -16.46 15.59 2.83
N LEU A 155 -16.16 14.30 2.72
CA LEU A 155 -17.14 13.23 2.90
C LEU A 155 -17.73 13.17 4.31
N ARG A 156 -16.95 13.51 5.33
CA ARG A 156 -17.41 13.56 6.73
C ARG A 156 -18.36 14.73 6.96
N ASN A 157 -18.08 15.87 6.36
CA ASN A 157 -18.95 17.05 6.47
C ASN A 157 -20.31 16.83 5.76
N HIS A 158 -20.36 15.89 4.80
CA HIS A 158 -21.56 15.56 4.03
C HIS A 158 -22.06 14.13 4.29
N ARG A 159 -22.21 13.75 5.56
CA ARG A 159 -22.58 12.37 5.98
C ARG A 159 -23.90 11.86 5.43
N GLY A 160 -24.86 12.76 5.14
CA GLY A 160 -26.19 12.40 4.61
C GLY A 160 -26.24 12.07 3.13
N MET A 161 -25.11 12.17 2.40
CA MET A 161 -25.10 11.83 0.98
C MET A 161 -25.24 10.32 0.74
N SER A 162 -26.07 9.96 -0.28
CA SER A 162 -26.10 8.58 -0.81
C SER A 162 -24.72 8.17 -1.35
N ILE A 163 -24.48 6.87 -1.50
CA ILE A 163 -23.22 6.34 -2.05
C ILE A 163 -22.91 6.95 -3.42
N GLU A 164 -23.91 7.04 -4.31
CA GLU A 164 -23.74 7.63 -5.63
C GLU A 164 -23.31 9.10 -5.56
N ARG A 165 -23.93 9.89 -4.68
CA ARG A 165 -23.56 11.29 -4.47
C ARG A 165 -22.15 11.43 -3.90
N ARG A 166 -21.73 10.54 -2.99
CA ARG A 166 -20.35 10.51 -2.46
C ARG A 166 -19.34 10.22 -3.56
N ILE A 167 -19.61 9.26 -4.43
CA ILE A 167 -18.75 8.94 -5.58
C ILE A 167 -18.63 10.16 -6.50
N LYS A 168 -19.75 10.79 -6.86
CA LYS A 168 -19.77 12.01 -7.68
C LYS A 168 -18.97 13.14 -7.03
N ALA A 169 -19.15 13.36 -5.71
CA ALA A 169 -18.43 14.39 -4.97
C ALA A 169 -16.90 14.14 -4.99
N VAL A 170 -16.45 12.89 -4.89
CA VAL A 170 -15.04 12.53 -5.01
C VAL A 170 -14.52 12.84 -6.41
N PHE A 171 -15.23 12.46 -7.47
CA PHE A 171 -14.84 12.77 -8.85
C PHE A 171 -14.73 14.28 -9.09
N TRP A 172 -15.73 15.05 -8.68
CA TRP A 172 -15.72 16.51 -8.82
C TRP A 172 -14.61 17.14 -8.00
N TRP A 173 -14.39 16.70 -6.77
CA TRP A 173 -13.31 17.17 -5.96
C TRP A 173 -11.94 16.92 -6.63
N CYS A 174 -11.69 15.70 -7.13
CA CYS A 174 -10.46 15.38 -7.86
C CYS A 174 -10.32 16.24 -9.13
N TYR A 175 -11.39 16.42 -9.89
CA TYR A 175 -11.39 17.23 -11.11
C TYR A 175 -11.00 18.68 -10.83
N PHE A 176 -11.62 19.33 -9.83
CA PHE A 176 -11.31 20.72 -9.47
C PHE A 176 -9.90 20.92 -8.89
N HIS A 177 -9.26 19.84 -8.45
CA HIS A 177 -7.87 19.87 -7.97
C HIS A 177 -6.86 19.43 -9.05
N THR A 178 -7.28 19.32 -10.32
CA THR A 178 -6.34 19.16 -11.44
C THR A 178 -5.67 20.50 -11.75
N PRO A 179 -4.48 20.51 -12.40
CA PRO A 179 -3.75 21.75 -12.66
C PRO A 179 -4.49 22.76 -13.56
N LYS A 180 -5.40 22.30 -14.40
CA LYS A 180 -6.16 23.14 -15.36
C LYS A 180 -7.62 22.65 -15.44
N PRO A 181 -8.45 22.89 -14.45
CA PRO A 181 -9.87 22.59 -14.56
C PRO A 181 -10.53 23.56 -15.57
N LEU A 182 -11.54 23.11 -16.28
CA LEU A 182 -12.34 23.96 -17.16
C LEU A 182 -13.06 25.07 -16.36
N SER A 183 -13.37 26.17 -16.99
CA SER A 183 -14.20 27.22 -16.40
C SER A 183 -15.62 26.70 -16.07
N ALA A 184 -16.32 27.34 -15.14
CA ALA A 184 -17.66 26.94 -14.76
C ALA A 184 -18.64 26.90 -15.96
N SER A 185 -18.50 27.82 -16.91
CA SER A 185 -19.34 27.88 -18.13
C SER A 185 -19.05 26.72 -19.09
N GLU A 186 -17.82 26.32 -19.23
CA GLU A 186 -17.40 25.17 -20.04
C GLU A 186 -17.80 23.84 -19.39
N ILE A 187 -17.65 23.75 -18.06
CA ILE A 187 -18.11 22.60 -17.29
C ILE A 187 -19.58 22.34 -17.52
N LEU A 188 -20.42 23.35 -17.43
CA LEU A 188 -21.90 23.22 -17.65
C LEU A 188 -22.23 22.65 -19.03
N LYS A 189 -21.42 22.89 -20.06
CA LYS A 189 -21.60 22.35 -21.40
C LYS A 189 -21.25 20.88 -21.56
N VAL A 190 -20.23 20.43 -20.85
CA VAL A 190 -19.67 19.06 -20.96
C VAL A 190 -19.97 18.15 -19.76
N MET A 191 -20.58 18.72 -18.74
CA MET A 191 -20.85 18.03 -17.48
C MET A 191 -21.79 16.83 -17.70
N PRO A 192 -21.38 15.62 -17.34
CA PRO A 192 -22.26 14.49 -17.39
C PRO A 192 -23.42 14.68 -16.39
N THR A 193 -24.62 14.44 -16.84
CA THR A 193 -25.80 14.51 -15.98
C THR A 193 -25.75 13.43 -14.91
N ASP A 194 -26.44 13.65 -13.79
CA ASP A 194 -26.58 12.64 -12.73
C ASP A 194 -27.11 11.31 -13.28
N ARG A 195 -28.00 11.38 -14.26
CA ARG A 195 -28.57 10.20 -14.92
C ARG A 195 -27.50 9.43 -15.73
N SER A 196 -26.61 10.13 -16.45
CA SER A 196 -25.54 9.48 -17.22
C SER A 196 -24.47 8.84 -16.32
N ILE A 197 -24.10 9.49 -15.21
CA ILE A 197 -23.18 8.94 -14.23
C ILE A 197 -23.80 7.70 -13.56
N SER A 198 -25.06 7.75 -13.14
CA SER A 198 -25.76 6.61 -12.54
C SER A 198 -25.88 5.44 -13.50
N LYS A 199 -26.14 5.71 -14.81
CA LYS A 199 -26.18 4.68 -15.84
C LYS A 199 -24.82 4.02 -16.04
N LEU A 200 -23.75 4.81 -16.09
CA LEU A 200 -22.37 4.30 -16.19
C LEU A 200 -22.01 3.43 -14.99
N TYR A 201 -22.33 3.89 -13.78
CA TYR A 201 -22.06 3.16 -12.55
C TYR A 201 -22.81 1.81 -12.49
N LYS A 202 -24.08 1.78 -12.89
CA LYS A 202 -24.83 0.53 -13.00
C LYS A 202 -24.22 -0.43 -14.00
N ALA A 203 -23.86 0.05 -15.20
CA ALA A 203 -23.21 -0.78 -16.22
C ALA A 203 -21.86 -1.35 -15.75
N MET A 204 -21.05 -0.56 -15.04
CA MET A 204 -19.79 -1.03 -14.46
C MET A 204 -20.00 -2.09 -13.37
N ASN A 205 -21.00 -1.92 -12.51
CA ASN A 205 -21.35 -2.91 -11.49
C ASN A 205 -21.89 -4.22 -12.09
N GLU A 206 -22.70 -4.14 -13.12
CA GLU A 206 -23.19 -5.33 -13.84
C GLU A 206 -22.05 -6.08 -14.50
N ARG A 207 -21.12 -5.35 -15.12
CA ARG A 207 -19.91 -5.94 -15.72
C ARG A 207 -19.01 -6.59 -14.66
N ALA A 208 -18.80 -5.94 -13.52
CA ALA A 208 -18.04 -6.49 -12.40
C ALA A 208 -18.71 -7.76 -11.84
N LYS A 209 -20.04 -7.77 -11.71
CA LYS A 209 -20.79 -8.97 -11.29
C LYS A 209 -20.65 -10.12 -12.28
N LEU A 210 -20.64 -9.85 -13.58
CA LEU A 210 -20.42 -10.85 -14.63
C LEU A 210 -18.99 -11.40 -14.58
N GLU A 211 -17.99 -10.55 -14.38
CA GLU A 211 -16.58 -10.96 -14.21
C GLU A 211 -16.38 -11.77 -12.92
N ASP A 212 -17.06 -11.43 -11.82
CA ASP A 212 -17.02 -12.14 -10.53
C ASP A 212 -17.86 -13.44 -10.54
N SER A 213 -18.84 -13.57 -11.45
CA SER A 213 -19.66 -14.77 -11.56
C SER A 213 -18.99 -15.95 -12.27
N ILE A 214 -17.82 -15.71 -12.86
CA ILE A 214 -16.97 -16.79 -13.43
C ILE A 214 -15.83 -17.02 -12.43
N PRO A 215 -15.92 -18.02 -11.51
CA PRO A 215 -14.87 -18.31 -10.56
C PRO A 215 -13.65 -18.80 -11.32
N THR A 216 -12.62 -17.99 -11.44
CA THR A 216 -11.28 -18.48 -11.75
C THR A 216 -10.68 -19.00 -10.44
N TRP A 217 -10.25 -20.25 -10.43
CA TRP A 217 -9.57 -20.86 -9.29
C TRP A 217 -8.47 -19.91 -8.77
N GLY A 218 -8.61 -19.46 -7.52
CA GLY A 218 -7.68 -18.54 -6.87
C GLY A 218 -8.13 -17.08 -6.78
N ASP A 219 -9.30 -16.72 -7.25
CA ASP A 219 -9.86 -15.39 -6.96
C ASP A 219 -10.37 -15.33 -5.53
N ALA A 220 -10.04 -14.21 -4.85
CA ALA A 220 -10.45 -14.01 -3.48
C ALA A 220 -11.97 -14.10 -3.37
N ILE A 221 -12.44 -14.87 -2.40
CA ILE A 221 -13.85 -14.94 -2.01
C ILE A 221 -14.37 -13.52 -1.82
N VAL A 222 -15.46 -13.18 -2.50
CA VAL A 222 -16.08 -11.86 -2.40
C VAL A 222 -16.66 -11.72 -0.98
N TRP A 223 -16.27 -10.66 -0.26
CA TRP A 223 -16.68 -10.42 1.14
C TRP A 223 -18.20 -10.48 1.35
N SER A 224 -18.99 -10.09 0.34
CA SER A 224 -20.46 -10.19 0.36
C SER A 224 -21.00 -11.61 0.35
N GLU A 225 -20.21 -12.59 -0.09
CA GLU A 225 -20.57 -14.01 -0.11
C GLU A 225 -20.17 -14.70 1.19
N LEU A 226 -19.09 -14.26 1.84
CA LEU A 226 -18.68 -14.74 3.16
C LEU A 226 -19.72 -14.45 4.27
N HIS A 227 -20.56 -13.43 4.10
CA HIS A 227 -21.59 -13.05 5.05
C HIS A 227 -22.99 -13.64 4.75
N LYS A 228 -23.15 -14.36 3.66
CA LYS A 228 -24.34 -15.16 3.41
C LYS A 228 -24.07 -16.55 3.97
N SER A 229 -24.48 -16.74 5.26
CA SER A 229 -24.27 -17.98 6.03
C SER A 229 -24.76 -19.26 5.33
N ASP A 230 -25.63 -19.16 4.34
CA ASP A 230 -26.23 -20.30 3.66
C ASP A 230 -25.43 -20.80 2.44
N SER A 231 -24.54 -19.99 1.87
CA SER A 231 -23.74 -20.40 0.70
C SER A 231 -22.45 -21.14 1.06
N PHE A 232 -21.93 -20.93 2.27
CA PHE A 232 -20.67 -21.55 2.71
C PHE A 232 -20.84 -23.03 3.07
N LEU A 233 -22.00 -23.42 3.56
CA LEU A 233 -22.31 -24.82 3.91
C LEU A 233 -22.66 -25.68 2.69
N ALA A 234 -23.20 -25.07 1.64
CA ALA A 234 -23.57 -25.80 0.42
C ALA A 234 -22.36 -26.22 -0.44
N CYS A 235 -21.23 -25.53 -0.33
CA CYS A 235 -20.00 -25.86 -1.09
C CYS A 235 -19.15 -26.97 -0.45
N PHE A 236 -19.40 -27.32 0.83
CA PHE A 236 -18.63 -28.33 1.58
C PHE A 236 -19.39 -29.63 1.86
N LEU A 237 -20.69 -29.71 1.50
CA LEU A 237 -21.56 -30.88 1.76
C LEU A 237 -22.16 -31.48 0.48
N GLY A 238 -21.67 -31.07 -0.72
CA GLY A 238 -22.07 -31.64 -2.01
C GLY A 238 -21.00 -32.55 -2.61
#